data_21bb06511b0c93f9c4df78ebe9ed8de9
#
_entry.id   21bb06511b0c93f9c4df78ebe9ed8de9
#
_cell.length_a   1.000
_cell.length_b   1.000
_cell.length_c   1.000
_cell.angle_alpha   90.00
_cell.angle_beta   90.00
_cell.angle_gamma   90.00
#
_symmetry.space_group_name_H-M   'P 1'
#
loop_
_entity.id
_entity.type
_entity.pdbx_description
1 polymer ?
#
loop_
_entity_poly.entity_id
_entity_poly.type
_entity_poly.pdbx_seq_one_letter_code
_entity_poly.pdbx_strand_id
1 'polypeptide(L)'
;MSQVSDVELANQGFGAFRTELNNILGALNTTHAGTSAPGSVGTGTIWIATTTATAWQPKIYDGAAWINLPFYINTSTNDSNLTTTEVTSLVPAETDPQATALAIALG
;
A
#
# COMPACT_ATOMS: atom_id res chain seq x y z
N MET A 1 12.72 -10.67 -8.10
CA MET A 1 12.60 -9.56 -7.14
C MET A 1 11.46 -8.66 -7.56
N SER A 2 10.55 -8.35 -6.65
CA SER A 2 9.37 -7.56 -6.95
C SER A 2 9.53 -6.07 -6.62
N GLN A 3 10.68 -5.66 -6.07
CA GLN A 3 10.93 -4.28 -5.68
C GLN A 3 12.36 -3.89 -6.00
N VAL A 4 12.54 -2.66 -6.47
CA VAL A 4 13.85 -2.06 -6.69
C VAL A 4 13.88 -0.71 -6.00
N SER A 5 15.07 -0.19 -5.70
CA SER A 5 15.21 1.09 -5.00
C SER A 5 14.77 2.27 -5.88
N ASP A 6 14.91 2.14 -7.20
CA ASP A 6 14.43 3.12 -8.16
C ASP A 6 14.12 2.43 -9.48
N VAL A 7 13.48 3.14 -10.39
CA VAL A 7 13.13 2.63 -11.71
C VAL A 7 13.99 3.25 -12.81
N GLU A 8 15.05 3.93 -12.44
CA GLU A 8 15.97 4.50 -13.41
C GLU A 8 16.94 3.44 -13.91
N LEU A 9 17.13 3.42 -15.21
CA LEU A 9 17.99 2.43 -15.86
C LEU A 9 19.33 3.09 -16.19
N ALA A 10 20.37 2.63 -15.53
CA ALA A 10 21.69 3.18 -15.72
C ALA A 10 22.30 2.73 -17.05
N ASN A 11 23.20 3.54 -17.60
CA ASN A 11 23.97 3.17 -18.78
C ASN A 11 25.06 2.19 -18.37
N GLN A 12 24.96 0.95 -18.85
CA GLN A 12 25.82 -0.13 -18.37
C GLN A 12 25.94 -1.23 -19.42
N GLY A 13 26.74 -2.24 -19.11
CA GLY A 13 26.93 -3.38 -20.01
C GLY A 13 25.64 -4.14 -20.25
N PHE A 14 25.59 -4.89 -21.35
CA PHE A 14 24.39 -5.54 -21.83
C PHE A 14 23.75 -6.48 -20.79
N GLY A 15 24.57 -7.33 -20.14
CA GLY A 15 24.05 -8.26 -19.14
C GLY A 15 23.48 -7.56 -17.92
N ALA A 16 24.19 -6.54 -17.41
CA ALA A 16 23.72 -5.74 -16.29
C ALA A 16 22.48 -4.94 -16.67
N PHE A 17 22.44 -4.41 -17.88
CA PHE A 17 21.28 -3.71 -18.41
C PHE A 17 20.04 -4.61 -18.38
N ARG A 18 20.16 -5.83 -18.88
CA ARG A 18 19.04 -6.78 -18.90
C ARG A 18 18.54 -7.09 -17.49
N THR A 19 19.48 -7.36 -16.58
CA THR A 19 19.12 -7.67 -15.19
C THR A 19 18.37 -6.51 -14.54
N GLU A 20 18.90 -5.31 -14.70
CA GLU A 20 18.26 -4.12 -14.12
C GLU A 20 16.89 -3.87 -14.73
N LEU A 21 16.76 -4.01 -16.05
CA LEU A 21 15.49 -3.85 -16.72
C LEU A 21 14.47 -4.86 -16.22
N ASN A 22 14.86 -6.11 -16.08
CA ASN A 22 13.97 -7.14 -15.57
C ASN A 22 13.54 -6.85 -14.15
N ASN A 23 14.44 -6.34 -13.31
CA ASN A 23 14.09 -5.97 -11.93
C ASN A 23 13.09 -4.80 -11.90
N ILE A 24 13.29 -3.81 -12.76
CA ILE A 24 12.37 -2.68 -12.87
C ILE A 24 10.99 -3.15 -13.31
N LEU A 25 10.94 -3.99 -14.34
CA LEU A 25 9.67 -4.52 -14.84
C LEU A 25 8.97 -5.37 -13.77
N GLY A 26 9.74 -6.15 -13.00
CA GLY A 26 9.19 -6.93 -11.90
C GLY A 26 8.60 -6.05 -10.81
N ALA A 27 9.29 -4.98 -10.46
CA ALA A 27 8.79 -4.04 -9.47
C ALA A 27 7.48 -3.39 -9.93
N LEU A 28 7.45 -2.94 -11.18
CA LEU A 28 6.25 -2.33 -11.75
C LEU A 28 5.09 -3.34 -11.82
N ASN A 29 5.40 -4.57 -12.22
CA ASN A 29 4.39 -5.63 -12.33
C ASN A 29 3.74 -5.96 -10.99
N THR A 30 4.46 -5.77 -9.90
CA THR A 30 3.96 -6.07 -8.55
C THR A 30 3.58 -4.81 -7.76
N THR A 31 3.52 -3.66 -8.41
CA THR A 31 3.21 -2.38 -7.79
C THR A 31 4.14 -2.10 -6.61
N HIS A 32 5.44 -2.35 -6.83
CA HIS A 32 6.47 -2.17 -5.82
C HIS A 32 6.16 -2.88 -4.50
N ALA A 33 5.67 -4.11 -4.56
CA ALA A 33 5.41 -4.89 -3.35
C ALA A 33 6.71 -5.21 -2.63
N GLY A 34 6.78 -4.89 -1.35
CA GLY A 34 7.98 -5.12 -0.56
C GLY A 34 7.88 -4.56 0.84
N THR A 35 8.90 -4.85 1.65
CA THR A 35 8.92 -4.44 3.05
C THR A 35 9.52 -3.05 3.27
N SER A 36 10.12 -2.47 2.23
CA SER A 36 10.70 -1.13 2.29
C SER A 36 10.12 -0.27 1.19
N ALA A 37 9.94 1.01 1.45
CA ALA A 37 9.44 1.93 0.44
C ALA A 37 10.43 2.02 -0.72
N PRO A 38 9.94 2.08 -1.98
CA PRO A 38 10.83 2.31 -3.11
C PRO A 38 11.47 3.69 -3.02
N GLY A 39 12.70 3.80 -3.52
CA GLY A 39 13.37 5.08 -3.62
C GLY A 39 13.01 5.80 -4.92
N SER A 40 13.47 7.02 -5.07
CA SER A 40 13.30 7.81 -6.31
C SER A 40 11.86 7.86 -6.79
N VAL A 41 10.93 8.07 -5.86
CA VAL A 41 9.50 8.04 -6.16
C VAL A 41 9.02 9.40 -6.65
N GLY A 42 7.98 9.36 -7.50
CA GLY A 42 7.26 10.55 -7.90
C GLY A 42 5.85 10.55 -7.35
N THR A 43 5.17 11.66 -7.43
CA THR A 43 3.77 11.75 -7.04
C THR A 43 2.95 10.69 -7.79
N GLY A 44 2.18 9.93 -7.06
CA GLY A 44 1.33 8.88 -7.65
C GLY A 44 1.94 7.49 -7.63
N THR A 45 3.17 7.33 -7.16
CA THR A 45 3.79 6.00 -7.03
C THR A 45 3.02 5.19 -6.00
N ILE A 46 2.70 3.95 -6.34
CA ILE A 46 2.01 3.02 -5.43
C ILE A 46 3.01 2.04 -4.87
N TRP A 47 2.93 1.80 -3.57
CA TRP A 47 3.73 0.81 -2.87
C TRP A 47 2.80 -0.11 -2.09
N ILE A 48 2.98 -1.41 -2.25
CA ILE A 48 2.26 -2.39 -1.43
C ILE A 48 3.21 -2.79 -0.31
N ALA A 49 2.99 -2.24 0.87
CA ALA A 49 3.83 -2.50 2.04
C ALA A 49 3.47 -3.88 2.61
N THR A 50 4.41 -4.81 2.51
CA THR A 50 4.21 -6.19 2.96
C THR A 50 4.91 -6.47 4.29
N THR A 51 5.13 -5.44 5.10
CA THR A 51 5.81 -5.56 6.38
C THR A 51 5.08 -6.49 7.35
N THR A 52 3.75 -6.53 7.26
CA THR A 52 2.96 -7.52 7.99
C THR A 52 2.51 -8.58 7.00
N ALA A 53 2.88 -9.84 7.24
CA ALA A 53 2.67 -10.91 6.27
C ALA A 53 1.18 -11.15 5.94
N THR A 54 0.29 -10.87 6.90
CA THR A 54 -1.14 -11.12 6.72
C THR A 54 -1.95 -9.85 6.47
N ALA A 55 -1.30 -8.68 6.48
CA ALA A 55 -2.00 -7.40 6.30
C ALA A 55 -1.13 -6.47 5.45
N TRP A 56 -1.28 -6.57 4.14
CA TRP A 56 -0.51 -5.75 3.21
C TRP A 56 -1.20 -4.40 3.03
N GLN A 57 -0.46 -3.34 3.30
CA GLN A 57 -1.00 -1.99 3.26
C GLN A 57 -0.60 -1.28 1.97
N PRO A 58 -1.55 -1.04 1.04
CA PRO A 58 -1.28 -0.20 -0.12
C PRO A 58 -1.11 1.25 0.30
N LYS A 59 -0.16 1.92 -0.33
CA LYS A 59 0.15 3.32 -0.06
C LYS A 59 0.40 4.04 -1.37
N ILE A 60 0.09 5.32 -1.41
CA ILE A 60 0.37 6.18 -2.55
C ILE A 60 1.23 7.36 -2.10
N TYR A 61 2.20 7.73 -2.91
CA TYR A 61 3.05 8.87 -2.62
C TYR A 61 2.42 10.15 -3.17
N ASP A 62 2.19 11.14 -2.30
CA ASP A 62 1.53 12.38 -2.70
C ASP A 62 2.51 13.48 -3.13
N GLY A 63 3.80 13.16 -3.18
CA GLY A 63 4.85 14.11 -3.48
C GLY A 63 5.62 14.56 -2.24
N ALA A 64 5.11 14.27 -1.07
CA ALA A 64 5.75 14.63 0.20
C ALA A 64 5.78 13.47 1.18
N ALA A 65 4.77 12.61 1.18
CA ALA A 65 4.67 11.52 2.14
C ALA A 65 3.90 10.35 1.53
N TRP A 66 4.08 9.18 2.13
CA TRP A 66 3.30 7.99 1.79
C TRP A 66 1.96 8.05 2.54
N ILE A 67 0.88 7.99 1.78
CA ILE A 67 -0.48 8.04 2.33
C ILE A 67 -1.07 6.64 2.29
N ASN A 68 -1.54 6.13 3.42
CA ASN A 68 -2.20 4.84 3.47
C ASN A 68 -3.53 4.91 2.73
N LEU A 69 -3.80 3.94 1.88
CA LEU A 69 -5.14 3.78 1.32
C LEU A 69 -6.06 3.21 2.41
N PRO A 70 -7.38 3.39 2.28
CA PRO A 70 -8.31 3.11 3.39
C PRO A 70 -8.60 1.62 3.59
N PHE A 71 -7.75 0.73 3.07
CA PHE A 71 -7.95 -0.70 3.18
C PHE A 71 -6.61 -1.40 3.23
N TYR A 72 -6.61 -2.64 3.66
CA TYR A 72 -5.44 -3.52 3.56
C TYR A 72 -5.85 -4.86 2.98
N ILE A 73 -4.88 -5.58 2.45
CA ILE A 73 -5.10 -6.90 1.88
C ILE A 73 -4.86 -7.93 2.98
N ASN A 74 -5.90 -8.67 3.32
CA ASN A 74 -5.80 -9.73 4.32
C ASN A 74 -5.48 -11.05 3.61
N THR A 75 -4.23 -11.47 3.69
CA THR A 75 -3.78 -12.67 2.98
C THR A 75 -4.23 -13.96 3.66
N SER A 76 -4.64 -13.90 4.93
CA SER A 76 -5.19 -15.07 5.62
C SER A 76 -6.55 -15.46 5.09
N THR A 77 -7.38 -14.47 4.73
CA THR A 77 -8.73 -14.71 4.24
C THR A 77 -8.88 -14.45 2.76
N ASN A 78 -7.79 -14.03 2.08
CA ASN A 78 -7.80 -13.65 0.67
C ASN A 78 -8.84 -12.58 0.39
N ASP A 79 -8.85 -11.54 1.22
CA ASP A 79 -9.88 -10.52 1.19
C ASP A 79 -9.27 -9.16 1.45
N SER A 80 -10.05 -8.10 1.27
CA SER A 80 -9.64 -6.75 1.62
C SER A 80 -10.51 -6.25 2.75
N ASN A 81 -9.89 -5.51 3.69
CA ASN A 81 -10.57 -5.00 4.87
C ASN A 81 -10.28 -3.51 5.01
N LEU A 82 -11.26 -2.77 5.51
CA LEU A 82 -11.04 -1.37 5.86
C LEU A 82 -10.06 -1.28 7.02
N THR A 83 -9.18 -0.28 6.98
CA THR A 83 -8.25 -0.07 8.09
C THR A 83 -9.02 0.39 9.33
N THR A 84 -8.46 0.12 10.50
CA THR A 84 -9.08 0.56 11.76
C THR A 84 -9.28 2.07 11.79
N THR A 85 -8.30 2.81 11.28
CA THR A 85 -8.39 4.26 11.20
C THR A 85 -9.57 4.69 10.33
N GLU A 86 -9.77 4.02 9.18
CA GLU A 86 -10.85 4.37 8.29
C GLU A 86 -12.21 4.02 8.89
N VAL A 87 -12.31 2.89 9.55
CA VAL A 87 -13.56 2.50 10.23
C VAL A 87 -13.89 3.52 11.31
N THR A 88 -12.89 3.95 12.08
CA THR A 88 -13.07 4.96 13.11
C THR A 88 -13.55 6.29 12.52
N SER A 89 -13.06 6.66 11.33
CA SER A 89 -13.48 7.86 10.64
C SER A 89 -14.93 7.78 10.16
N LEU A 90 -15.34 6.60 9.69
CA LEU A 90 -16.69 6.38 9.18
C LEU A 90 -17.72 6.35 10.31
N VAL A 91 -17.31 5.93 11.51
CA VAL A 91 -18.15 5.91 12.68
C VAL A 91 -17.76 7.11 13.52
N PRO A 92 -18.44 8.26 13.39
CA PRO A 92 -18.08 9.46 14.15
C PRO A 92 -18.07 9.16 15.64
N ALA A 93 -17.19 9.85 16.36
CA ALA A 93 -17.18 9.78 17.81
C ALA A 93 -18.59 10.16 18.28
N GLU A 94 -19.38 9.16 18.57
CA GLU A 94 -20.80 9.38 18.79
C GLU A 94 -21.04 9.91 20.19
N THR A 95 -21.50 11.13 20.25
CA THR A 95 -21.89 11.76 21.52
C THR A 95 -23.39 11.75 21.73
N ASP A 96 -24.14 11.28 20.74
CA ASP A 96 -25.59 11.17 20.84
C ASP A 96 -25.96 9.76 21.26
N PRO A 97 -26.40 9.53 22.51
CA PRO A 97 -26.74 8.18 22.96
C PRO A 97 -27.86 7.54 22.14
N GLN A 98 -28.74 8.33 21.58
CA GLN A 98 -29.83 7.81 20.76
C GLN A 98 -29.33 7.24 19.45
N ALA A 99 -28.40 7.94 18.79
CA ALA A 99 -27.81 7.43 17.56
C ALA A 99 -26.99 6.15 17.82
N THR A 100 -26.27 6.12 18.93
CA THR A 100 -25.53 4.93 19.33
C THR A 100 -26.46 3.75 19.58
N ALA A 101 -27.58 3.99 20.32
CA ALA A 101 -28.56 2.95 20.60
C ALA A 101 -29.20 2.45 19.31
N LEU A 102 -29.49 3.34 18.37
CA LEU A 102 -30.08 2.96 17.09
C LEU A 102 -29.09 2.11 16.28
N ALA A 103 -27.82 2.48 16.26
CA ALA A 103 -26.79 1.71 15.55
C ALA A 103 -26.65 0.32 16.14
N ILE A 104 -26.69 0.18 17.46
CA ILE A 104 -26.64 -1.11 18.13
C ILE A 104 -27.87 -1.94 17.78
N ALA A 105 -29.05 -1.33 17.79
CA ALA A 105 -30.29 -2.03 17.48
C ALA A 105 -30.34 -2.53 16.04
N LEU A 106 -29.74 -1.80 15.11
CA LEU A 106 -29.70 -2.17 13.70
C LEU A 106 -28.54 -3.11 13.36
N GLY A 107 -27.50 -3.05 14.15
CA GLY A 107 -26.31 -3.80 13.92
C GLY A 107 -26.35 -5.16 14.52
#